data_589b7bd1195917b4e9d9b82b6d102dd5
#
_entry.id   589b7bd1195917b4e9d9b82b6d102dd5
#
_cell.length_a   1.000
_cell.length_b   1.000
_cell.length_c   1.000
_cell.angle_alpha   90.00
_cell.angle_beta   90.00
_cell.angle_gamma   90.00
#
_symmetry.space_group_name_H-M   'P 1'
#
loop_
_entity.id
_entity.type
_entity.pdbx_description
1 polymer ?
#
loop_
_entity_poly.entity_id
_entity_poly.type
_entity_poly.pdbx_seq_one_letter_code
_entity_poly.pdbx_strand_id
1 'polypeptide(L)' 'MSIAEWNDLWTWCRETNKVDTELSNLCLSFLSMAEKKWVSDPSPKQAEKILVAINLAEENGVI' A
#
# COMPACT_ATOMS: atom_id res chain seq x y z
N MET A 1 -9.77 2.93 2.64
CA MET A 1 -9.21 3.66 1.48
C MET A 1 -9.89 3.21 0.21
N SER A 2 -10.09 4.12 -0.75
CA SER A 2 -10.64 3.77 -2.06
C SER A 2 -9.59 3.07 -2.94
N ILE A 3 -10.03 2.44 -4.02
CA ILE A 3 -9.11 1.82 -4.98
C ILE A 3 -8.17 2.88 -5.58
N ALA A 4 -8.67 4.09 -5.84
CA ALA A 4 -7.85 5.19 -6.34
C ALA A 4 -6.72 5.53 -5.36
N GLU A 5 -7.02 5.58 -4.07
CA GLU A 5 -6.01 5.84 -3.04
C GLU A 5 -4.98 4.71 -2.95
N TRP A 6 -5.41 3.46 -3.03
CA TRP A 6 -4.50 2.31 -3.07
C TRP A 6 -3.58 2.37 -4.29
N ASN A 7 -4.12 2.75 -5.44
CA ASN A 7 -3.35 2.91 -6.67
C ASN A 7 -2.32 4.02 -6.54
N ASP A 8 -2.69 5.15 -5.96
CA ASP A 8 -1.78 6.27 -5.71
C ASP A 8 -0.67 5.88 -4.74
N LEU A 9 -1.01 5.15 -3.68
CA LEU A 9 -0.04 4.65 -2.72
C LEU A 9 0.97 3.72 -3.38
N TRP A 10 0.50 2.75 -4.16
CA TRP A 10 1.38 1.81 -4.86
C TRP A 10 2.29 2.54 -5.85
N THR A 11 1.73 3.45 -6.66
CA THR A 11 2.49 4.22 -7.65
C THR A 11 3.61 5.00 -6.98
N TRP A 12 3.31 5.66 -5.86
CA TRP A 12 4.31 6.39 -5.09
C TRP A 12 5.36 5.45 -4.51
N CYS A 13 4.96 4.35 -3.90
CA CYS A 13 5.88 3.37 -3.32
C CYS A 13 6.85 2.80 -4.35
N ARG A 14 6.37 2.58 -5.57
CA ARG A 14 7.18 2.07 -6.66
C ARG A 14 8.24 3.07 -7.13
N GLU A 15 7.93 4.35 -7.05
CA GLU A 15 8.78 5.42 -7.59
C GLU A 15 9.68 6.08 -6.54
N THR A 16 9.32 6.00 -5.27
CA THR A 16 10.05 6.66 -4.19
C THR A 16 11.26 5.83 -3.74
N ASN A 17 12.29 6.52 -3.22
CA ASN A 17 13.42 5.88 -2.57
C ASN A 17 13.19 5.64 -1.08
N LYS A 18 12.04 6.05 -0.55
CA LYS A 18 11.72 5.98 0.89
C LYS A 18 11.12 4.64 1.29
N VAL A 19 10.74 3.82 0.31
CA VAL A 19 10.08 2.53 0.52
C VAL A 19 10.89 1.46 -0.21
N ASP A 20 11.18 0.35 0.45
CA ASP A 20 11.91 -0.74 -0.17
C ASP A 20 11.03 -1.56 -1.13
N THR A 21 11.65 -2.47 -1.88
CA THR A 21 10.95 -3.30 -2.86
C THR A 21 9.91 -4.20 -2.20
N GLU A 22 10.21 -4.75 -1.03
CA GLU A 22 9.29 -5.61 -0.30
C GLU A 22 8.01 -4.87 0.06
N LEU A 23 8.14 -3.65 0.58
CA LEU A 23 6.99 -2.84 0.97
C LEU A 23 6.21 -2.37 -0.26
N SER A 24 6.89 -2.04 -1.34
CA SER A 24 6.26 -1.69 -2.62
C SER A 24 5.42 -2.85 -3.17
N ASN A 25 5.96 -4.07 -3.11
CA ASN A 25 5.22 -5.27 -3.53
C ASN A 25 4.01 -5.52 -2.63
N LEU A 26 4.12 -5.22 -1.35
CA LEU A 26 3.00 -5.33 -0.42
C LEU A 26 1.89 -4.34 -0.78
N CYS A 27 2.24 -3.13 -1.18
CA CYS A 27 1.26 -2.13 -1.64
C CYS A 27 0.51 -2.65 -2.87
N LEU A 28 1.20 -3.29 -3.80
CA LEU A 28 0.56 -3.89 -4.97
C LEU A 28 -0.39 -5.01 -4.57
N SER A 29 0.00 -5.84 -3.61
CA SER A 29 -0.85 -6.92 -3.09
C SER A 29 -2.14 -6.37 -2.48
N PHE A 30 -2.05 -5.29 -1.69
CA PHE A 30 -3.21 -4.65 -1.10
C PHE A 30 -4.12 -4.03 -2.15
N LEU A 31 -3.54 -3.40 -3.18
CA LEU A 31 -4.32 -2.86 -4.29
C LEU A 31 -5.10 -3.99 -4.97
N SER A 32 -4.46 -5.12 -5.24
CA SER A 32 -5.10 -6.28 -5.84
C SER A 32 -6.24 -6.81 -4.97
N MET A 33 -6.04 -6.90 -3.65
CA MET A 33 -7.09 -7.32 -2.71
C MET A 33 -8.29 -6.36 -2.74
N ALA A 34 -8.02 -5.05 -2.79
CA ALA A 34 -9.06 -4.03 -2.85
C ALA A 34 -9.86 -4.14 -4.14
N GLU A 35 -9.21 -4.39 -5.28
CA GLU A 35 -9.88 -4.57 -6.56
C GLU A 35 -10.79 -5.81 -6.56
N LYS A 36 -10.43 -6.84 -5.78
CA LYS A 36 -11.22 -8.06 -5.61
C LYS A 36 -12.21 -7.97 -4.46
N LYS A 37 -12.45 -6.76 -3.93
CA LYS A 37 -13.38 -6.48 -2.84
C LYS A 37 -13.05 -7.27 -1.56
N TRP A 38 -11.76 -7.45 -1.29
CA TRP A 38 -11.27 -8.08 -0.07
C TRP A 38 -11.77 -9.53 0.12
N VAL A 39 -11.87 -10.28 -0.97
CA VAL A 39 -12.20 -11.72 -0.90
C VAL A 39 -11.16 -12.47 -0.05
N SER A 40 -9.91 -12.04 -0.11
CA SER A 40 -8.84 -12.55 0.75
C SER A 40 -8.41 -11.45 1.74
N ASP A 41 -8.31 -11.80 3.02
CA ASP A 41 -7.88 -10.85 4.05
C ASP A 41 -6.35 -10.86 4.18
N PRO A 42 -5.73 -9.70 4.42
CA PRO A 42 -4.29 -9.67 4.68
C PRO A 42 -3.97 -10.31 6.03
N SER A 43 -2.76 -10.86 6.16
CA SER A 43 -2.29 -11.37 7.44
C SER A 43 -2.01 -10.21 8.42
N PRO A 44 -1.99 -10.47 9.75
CA PRO A 44 -1.64 -9.43 10.72
C PRO A 44 -0.28 -8.78 10.44
N LYS A 45 0.70 -9.55 9.99
CA LYS A 45 2.02 -9.00 9.64
C LYS A 45 1.96 -8.07 8.44
N GLN A 46 1.17 -8.43 7.43
CA GLN A 46 0.96 -7.58 6.26
C GLN A 46 0.25 -6.29 6.66
N ALA A 47 -0.76 -6.38 7.51
CA ALA A 47 -1.49 -5.21 7.99
C ALA A 47 -0.57 -4.24 8.75
N GLU A 48 0.33 -4.75 9.58
CA GLU A 48 1.31 -3.92 10.28
C GLU A 48 2.27 -3.22 9.32
N LYS A 49 2.79 -3.95 8.35
CA LYS A 49 3.74 -3.40 7.38
C LYS A 49 3.11 -2.35 6.49
N ILE A 50 1.88 -2.55 6.06
CA ILE A 50 1.21 -1.59 5.19
C ILE A 50 0.97 -0.25 5.89
N LEU A 51 0.79 -0.26 7.21
CA LEU A 51 0.65 0.98 7.98
C LEU A 51 1.90 1.85 7.89
N VAL A 52 3.08 1.25 7.80
CA VAL A 52 4.32 2.00 7.59
C VAL A 52 4.27 2.75 6.27
N ALA A 53 3.86 2.09 5.20
CA ALA A 53 3.74 2.71 3.88
C ALA A 53 2.68 3.81 3.88
N ILE A 54 1.54 3.57 4.51
CA ILE A 54 0.45 4.55 4.60
C ILE A 54 0.92 5.80 5.35
N ASN A 55 1.58 5.63 6.48
CA ASN A 55 2.09 6.75 7.28
C ASN A 55 3.12 7.57 6.51
N LEU A 56 4.04 6.91 5.80
CA LEU A 56 5.02 7.60 4.97
C LEU A 56 4.35 8.39 3.84
N ALA A 57 3.34 7.80 3.21
CA ALA A 57 2.59 8.46 2.15
C ALA A 57 1.84 9.68 2.66
N GLU A 58 1.23 9.59 3.84
CA GLU A 58 0.56 10.73 4.48
C GLU A 58 1.54 11.86 4.78
N GLU A 59 2.72 11.53 5.31
CA GLU A 59 3.77 12.51 5.60
C GLU A 59 4.28 13.22 4.35
N ASN A 60 4.20 12.55 3.20
CA ASN A 60 4.66 13.10 1.92
C ASN A 60 3.52 13.67 1.06
N GLY A 61 2.32 13.74 1.61
CA GLY A 61 1.19 14.36 0.94
C GLY A 61 0.61 13.53 -0.22
N VAL A 62 0.85 12.22 -0.24
CA VAL A 62 0.36 11.33 -1.29
C VAL A 62 -1.11 11.01 -1.08
N ILE A 63 -1.48 10.83 0.18
CA ILE A 63 -2.87 10.53 0.58
C ILE A 63 -3.27 11.35 1.79
#